data_5c2808450cd0d40d971096b1649c1213
#
_entry.id   5c2808450cd0d40d971096b1649c1213
#
_cell.length_a   1.000
_cell.length_b   1.000
_cell.length_c   1.000
_cell.angle_alpha   90.00
_cell.angle_beta   90.00
_cell.angle_gamma   90.00
#
_symmetry.space_group_name_H-M   'P 1'
#
loop_
_entity.id
_entity.type
_entity.pdbx_description
1 polymer ?
#
loop_
_entity_poly.entity_id
_entity_poly.type
_entity_poly.pdbx_seq_one_letter_code
_entity_poly.pdbx_strand_id
1 'polypeptide(L)'
;MLVLDASILIKLFHEEIDSPVARAAVEEAVEHRISLLSPSIALYEILSVALHHELPFEMPLQLIAALQRTGFQLVEPTPQELLKAEIIATTKSTSPGYPQFQDSVYHAMAILRGATFLTADRKHANRTRRFGSIKLLSEWRSESPTPPRP
;
A
#
# COMPACT_ATOMS: atom_id res chain seq x y z
N MET A 1 -0.10 12.18 1.76
CA MET A 1 0.08 11.23 0.65
C MET A 1 0.24 9.82 1.22
N LEU A 2 -0.43 8.84 0.64
CA LEU A 2 -0.25 7.42 0.96
C LEU A 2 0.30 6.68 -0.26
N VAL A 3 1.26 5.80 -0.03
CA VAL A 3 1.67 4.75 -0.99
C VAL A 3 0.95 3.47 -0.57
N LEU A 4 0.05 2.98 -1.41
CA LEU A 4 -0.74 1.79 -1.13
C LEU A 4 0.00 0.54 -1.60
N ASP A 5 0.15 -0.42 -0.71
CA ASP A 5 0.64 -1.76 -1.04
C ASP A 5 -0.37 -2.51 -1.92
N ALA A 6 0.11 -3.44 -2.75
CA ALA A 6 -0.76 -4.38 -3.45
C ALA A 6 -1.68 -5.13 -2.49
N SER A 7 -1.23 -5.48 -1.29
CA SER A 7 -2.05 -6.12 -0.26
C SER A 7 -3.27 -5.29 0.16
N ILE A 8 -3.20 -3.96 0.09
CA ILE A 8 -4.34 -3.07 0.34
C ILE A 8 -5.30 -3.10 -0.85
N LEU A 9 -4.76 -2.98 -2.07
CA LEU A 9 -5.57 -2.98 -3.30
C LEU A 9 -6.32 -4.31 -3.48
N ILE A 10 -5.68 -5.44 -3.16
CA ILE A 10 -6.30 -6.78 -3.20
C ILE A 10 -7.55 -6.83 -2.33
N LYS A 11 -7.49 -6.30 -1.09
CA LYS A 11 -8.60 -6.29 -0.15
C LYS A 11 -9.80 -5.43 -0.59
N LEU A 12 -9.66 -4.65 -1.66
CA LEU A 12 -10.77 -3.88 -2.22
C LEU A 12 -11.61 -4.69 -3.23
N PHE A 13 -11.06 -5.77 -3.81
CA PHE A 13 -11.79 -6.62 -4.77
C PHE A 13 -11.86 -8.10 -4.37
N HIS A 14 -11.02 -8.55 -3.45
CA HIS A 14 -11.03 -9.90 -2.88
C HIS A 14 -11.27 -9.80 -1.37
N GLU A 15 -12.39 -10.39 -0.90
CA GLU A 15 -12.82 -10.23 0.50
C GLU A 15 -11.92 -11.03 1.45
N GLU A 16 -11.31 -10.31 2.39
CA GLU A 16 -10.52 -10.85 3.50
C GLU A 16 -11.02 -10.26 4.82
N ILE A 17 -10.59 -10.81 5.94
CA ILE A 17 -11.08 -10.41 7.28
C ILE A 17 -10.87 -8.91 7.58
N ASP A 18 -9.83 -8.31 7.03
CA ASP A 18 -9.47 -6.89 7.24
C ASP A 18 -9.82 -6.00 6.02
N SER A 19 -10.53 -6.52 5.02
CA SER A 19 -11.04 -5.75 3.87
C SER A 19 -11.88 -4.53 4.28
N PRO A 20 -12.74 -4.59 5.31
CA PRO A 20 -13.46 -3.40 5.78
C PRO A 20 -12.53 -2.27 6.23
N VAL A 21 -11.40 -2.61 6.86
CA VAL A 21 -10.40 -1.61 7.31
C VAL A 21 -9.68 -1.00 6.11
N ALA A 22 -9.34 -1.82 5.10
CA ALA A 22 -8.71 -1.34 3.87
C ALA A 22 -9.64 -0.38 3.11
N ARG A 23 -10.92 -0.72 2.96
CA ARG A 23 -11.93 0.17 2.35
C ARG A 23 -12.05 1.49 3.10
N ALA A 24 -12.22 1.43 4.43
CA ALA A 24 -12.31 2.64 5.24
C ALA A 24 -11.08 3.54 5.11
N ALA A 25 -9.87 2.95 5.07
CA ALA A 25 -8.63 3.71 4.91
C ALA A 25 -8.56 4.44 3.56
N VAL A 26 -8.98 3.77 2.47
CA VAL A 26 -8.99 4.37 1.13
C VAL A 26 -10.10 5.43 1.01
N GLU A 27 -11.31 5.15 1.51
CA GLU A 27 -12.44 6.10 1.53
C GLU A 27 -12.08 7.36 2.30
N GLU A 28 -11.53 7.24 3.51
CA GLU A 28 -11.07 8.36 4.33
C GLU A 28 -9.99 9.20 3.61
N ALA A 29 -9.04 8.52 2.94
CA ALA A 29 -8.03 9.23 2.16
C ALA A 29 -8.63 10.02 0.99
N VAL A 30 -9.62 9.46 0.29
CA VAL A 30 -10.33 10.13 -0.81
C VAL A 30 -11.13 11.33 -0.27
N GLU A 31 -11.88 11.15 0.82
CA GLU A 31 -12.69 12.20 1.46
C GLU A 31 -11.83 13.39 1.89
N HIS A 32 -10.67 13.12 2.49
CA HIS A 32 -9.71 14.14 2.94
C HIS A 32 -8.77 14.64 1.83
N ARG A 33 -8.98 14.21 0.59
CA ARG A 33 -8.14 14.58 -0.57
C ARG A 33 -6.65 14.25 -0.36
N ILE A 34 -6.37 13.17 0.34
CA ILE A 34 -5.01 12.65 0.50
C ILE A 34 -4.61 11.97 -0.81
N SER A 35 -3.50 12.40 -1.39
CA SER A 35 -2.99 11.77 -2.61
C SER A 35 -2.67 10.30 -2.39
N LEU A 36 -3.21 9.44 -3.27
CA LEU A 36 -3.00 8.01 -3.27
C LEU A 36 -2.16 7.59 -4.48
N LEU A 37 -1.17 6.76 -4.26
CA LEU A 37 -0.38 6.18 -5.35
C LEU A 37 0.13 4.78 -5.00
N SER A 38 0.52 4.03 -6.03
CA SER A 38 1.30 2.79 -5.93
C SER A 38 2.32 2.75 -7.06
N PRO A 39 3.44 2.03 -6.90
CA PRO A 39 4.32 1.75 -8.03
C PRO A 39 3.57 0.95 -9.11
N SER A 40 3.99 1.10 -10.35
CA SER A 40 3.39 0.42 -11.51
C SER A 40 3.35 -1.11 -11.36
N ILE A 41 4.30 -1.69 -10.62
CA ILE A 41 4.35 -3.12 -10.33
C ILE A 41 3.10 -3.62 -9.59
N ALA A 42 2.42 -2.76 -8.82
CA ALA A 42 1.20 -3.11 -8.10
C ALA A 42 0.13 -3.71 -9.03
N LEU A 43 0.03 -3.21 -10.26
CA LEU A 43 -0.92 -3.75 -11.22
C LEU A 43 -0.67 -5.24 -11.52
N TYR A 44 0.59 -5.62 -11.71
CA TYR A 44 0.94 -7.01 -12.01
C TYR A 44 0.78 -7.91 -10.78
N GLU A 45 1.03 -7.40 -9.59
CA GLU A 45 0.84 -8.15 -8.34
C GLU A 45 -0.64 -8.45 -8.11
N ILE A 46 -1.54 -7.46 -8.27
CA ILE A 46 -2.98 -7.68 -8.10
C ILE A 46 -3.56 -8.60 -9.18
N LEU A 47 -3.08 -8.52 -10.43
CA LEU A 47 -3.48 -9.45 -11.51
C LEU A 47 -2.99 -10.87 -11.21
N SER A 48 -1.77 -11.04 -10.67
CA SER A 48 -1.26 -12.35 -10.26
C SER A 48 -2.10 -12.98 -9.15
N VAL A 49 -2.57 -12.19 -8.20
CA VAL A 49 -3.47 -12.66 -7.14
C VAL A 49 -4.83 -13.03 -7.71
N ALA A 50 -5.39 -12.21 -8.60
CA ALA A 50 -6.65 -12.52 -9.27
C ALA A 50 -6.56 -13.85 -10.03
N LEU A 51 -5.46 -14.08 -10.76
CA LEU A 51 -5.21 -15.34 -11.46
C LEU A 51 -5.14 -16.53 -10.50
N HIS A 52 -4.44 -16.38 -9.38
CA HIS A 52 -4.30 -17.42 -8.37
C HIS A 52 -5.64 -17.84 -7.74
N HIS A 53 -6.54 -16.88 -7.57
CA HIS A 53 -7.90 -17.10 -7.03
C HIS A 53 -8.96 -17.34 -8.11
N GLU A 54 -8.56 -17.55 -9.37
CA GLU A 54 -9.46 -17.77 -10.51
C GLU A 54 -10.50 -16.66 -10.69
N LEU A 55 -10.12 -15.42 -10.32
CA LEU A 55 -10.96 -14.25 -10.50
C LEU A 55 -10.73 -13.61 -11.88
N PRO A 56 -11.79 -13.10 -12.54
CA PRO A 56 -11.64 -12.44 -13.84
C PRO A 56 -10.82 -11.13 -13.67
N PHE A 57 -9.93 -10.88 -14.63
CA PHE A 57 -9.07 -9.67 -14.64
C PHE A 57 -9.86 -8.36 -14.72
N GLU A 58 -11.10 -8.41 -15.20
CA GLU A 58 -12.00 -7.26 -15.21
C GLU A 58 -12.18 -6.66 -13.82
N MET A 59 -12.21 -7.49 -12.76
CA MET A 59 -12.41 -7.00 -11.39
C MET A 59 -11.29 -6.06 -10.92
N PRO A 60 -10.00 -6.48 -10.88
CA PRO A 60 -8.92 -5.58 -10.49
C PRO A 60 -8.72 -4.43 -11.49
N LEU A 61 -8.95 -4.63 -12.81
CA LEU A 61 -8.81 -3.55 -13.78
C LEU A 61 -9.89 -2.47 -13.60
N GLN A 62 -11.13 -2.85 -13.35
CA GLN A 62 -12.22 -1.91 -13.05
C GLN A 62 -11.96 -1.17 -11.71
N LEU A 63 -11.43 -1.85 -10.70
CA LEU A 63 -11.03 -1.23 -9.44
C LEU A 63 -9.98 -0.14 -9.70
N ILE A 64 -8.89 -0.45 -10.41
CA ILE A 64 -7.84 0.52 -10.72
C ILE A 64 -8.42 1.72 -11.49
N ALA A 65 -9.24 1.47 -12.51
CA ALA A 65 -9.91 2.54 -13.26
C ALA A 65 -10.83 3.40 -12.37
N ALA A 66 -11.52 2.80 -11.40
CA ALA A 66 -12.34 3.52 -10.45
C ALA A 66 -11.50 4.40 -9.51
N LEU A 67 -10.42 3.85 -8.96
CA LEU A 67 -9.51 4.58 -8.09
C LEU A 67 -8.81 5.73 -8.84
N GLN A 68 -8.41 5.53 -10.10
CA GLN A 68 -7.81 6.59 -10.92
C GLN A 68 -8.75 7.79 -11.11
N ARG A 69 -10.06 7.55 -11.19
CA ARG A 69 -11.06 8.65 -11.24
C ARG A 69 -11.12 9.47 -9.94
N THR A 70 -10.69 8.93 -8.82
CA THR A 70 -10.57 9.65 -7.53
C THR A 70 -9.19 10.29 -7.33
N GLY A 71 -8.27 10.15 -8.30
CA GLY A 71 -6.93 10.73 -8.24
C GLY A 71 -5.83 9.76 -7.82
N PHE A 72 -6.12 8.47 -7.65
CA PHE A 72 -5.08 7.44 -7.45
C PHE A 72 -4.18 7.34 -8.67
N GLN A 73 -2.89 7.11 -8.45
CA GLN A 73 -1.91 7.02 -9.53
C GLN A 73 -1.09 5.73 -9.44
N LEU A 74 -0.91 5.05 -10.57
CA LEU A 74 0.16 4.08 -10.77
C LEU A 74 1.37 4.83 -11.32
N VAL A 75 2.50 4.76 -10.60
CA VAL A 75 3.68 5.59 -10.87
C VAL A 75 4.91 4.70 -11.07
N GLU A 76 5.69 4.99 -12.11
CA GLU A 76 6.97 4.32 -12.30
C GLU A 76 7.98 4.81 -11.26
N PRO A 77 8.65 3.90 -10.52
CA PRO A 77 9.69 4.29 -9.57
C PRO A 77 10.87 4.98 -10.26
N THR A 78 11.37 6.04 -9.67
CA THR A 78 12.59 6.71 -10.12
C THR A 78 13.85 5.89 -9.81
N PRO A 79 14.98 6.11 -10.51
CA PRO A 79 16.25 5.46 -10.18
C PRO A 79 16.66 5.65 -8.70
N GLN A 80 16.42 6.82 -8.12
CA GLN A 80 16.74 7.09 -6.71
C GLN A 80 15.86 6.26 -5.76
N GLU A 81 14.59 6.04 -6.10
CA GLU A 81 13.69 5.19 -5.34
C GLU A 81 14.13 3.72 -5.42
N LEU A 82 14.59 3.26 -6.59
CA LEU A 82 15.10 1.90 -6.75
C LEU A 82 16.42 1.69 -5.97
N LEU A 83 17.33 2.66 -5.97
CA LEU A 83 18.55 2.60 -5.14
C LEU A 83 18.22 2.61 -3.65
N LYS A 84 17.21 3.38 -3.23
CA LYS A 84 16.74 3.36 -1.85
C LYS A 84 16.09 2.01 -1.49
N ALA A 85 15.35 1.41 -2.42
CA ALA A 85 14.75 0.09 -2.25
C ALA A 85 15.83 -1.00 -2.08
N GLU A 86 16.93 -0.93 -2.81
CA GLU A 86 18.09 -1.82 -2.65
C GLU A 86 18.65 -1.74 -1.22
N ILE A 87 18.85 -0.54 -0.70
CA ILE A 87 19.34 -0.33 0.68
C ILE A 87 18.38 -0.97 1.69
N ILE A 88 17.05 -0.81 1.52
CA ILE A 88 16.06 -1.41 2.41
C ILE A 88 16.12 -2.94 2.30
N ALA A 89 16.13 -3.49 1.08
CA ALA A 89 16.09 -4.92 0.82
C ALA A 89 17.35 -5.66 1.29
N THR A 90 18.51 -4.99 1.29
CA THR A 90 19.80 -5.61 1.69
C THR A 90 20.15 -5.38 3.15
N THR A 91 19.39 -4.55 3.87
CA THR A 91 19.67 -4.24 5.27
C THR A 91 19.16 -5.34 6.21
N LYS A 92 20.08 -5.97 6.94
CA LYS A 92 19.73 -6.94 7.99
C LYS A 92 18.83 -6.31 9.05
N SER A 93 17.80 -7.02 9.45
CA SER A 93 16.92 -6.65 10.55
C SER A 93 17.12 -7.60 11.74
N THR A 94 16.50 -7.28 12.88
CA THR A 94 16.43 -8.18 14.05
C THR A 94 15.54 -9.40 13.76
N SER A 95 14.64 -9.32 12.79
CA SER A 95 13.80 -10.43 12.34
C SER A 95 14.53 -11.28 11.30
N PRO A 96 14.35 -12.61 11.30
CA PRO A 96 15.00 -13.49 10.32
C PRO A 96 14.67 -13.13 8.88
N GLY A 97 15.67 -13.21 8.01
CA GLY A 97 15.56 -12.95 6.57
C GLY A 97 15.69 -11.47 6.20
N TYR A 98 15.61 -11.22 4.90
CA TYR A 98 15.67 -9.89 4.30
C TYR A 98 14.28 -9.42 3.87
N PRO A 99 14.03 -8.11 3.81
CA PRO A 99 12.85 -7.57 3.13
C PRO A 99 12.84 -7.98 1.65
N GLN A 100 11.65 -8.20 1.09
CA GLN A 100 11.53 -8.42 -0.35
C GLN A 100 11.81 -7.12 -1.10
N PHE A 101 12.41 -7.23 -2.29
CA PHE A 101 12.75 -6.04 -3.08
C PHE A 101 11.49 -5.28 -3.54
N GLN A 102 10.47 -6.01 -4.01
CA GLN A 102 9.23 -5.38 -4.45
C GLN A 102 8.59 -4.54 -3.34
N ASP A 103 8.41 -5.10 -2.12
CA ASP A 103 7.88 -4.36 -0.98
C ASP A 103 8.76 -3.17 -0.60
N SER A 104 10.07 -3.31 -0.78
CA SER A 104 11.05 -2.25 -0.53
C SER A 104 10.91 -1.09 -1.53
N VAL A 105 10.41 -1.34 -2.75
CA VAL A 105 10.11 -0.27 -3.73
C VAL A 105 8.99 0.62 -3.23
N TYR A 106 7.87 0.06 -2.77
CA TYR A 106 6.77 0.84 -2.17
C TYR A 106 7.26 1.68 -1.00
N HIS A 107 8.03 1.06 -0.13
CA HIS A 107 8.55 1.74 1.07
C HIS A 107 9.54 2.86 0.72
N ALA A 108 10.44 2.63 -0.23
CA ALA A 108 11.38 3.63 -0.72
C ALA A 108 10.66 4.84 -1.34
N MET A 109 9.61 4.60 -2.14
CA MET A 109 8.78 5.66 -2.70
C MET A 109 8.13 6.48 -1.59
N ALA A 110 7.59 5.84 -0.55
CA ALA A 110 7.00 6.56 0.57
C ALA A 110 8.02 7.44 1.29
N ILE A 111 9.20 6.92 1.58
CA ILE A 111 10.27 7.68 2.24
C ILE A 111 10.68 8.90 1.41
N LEU A 112 11.00 8.70 0.13
CA LEU A 112 11.54 9.78 -0.71
C LEU A 112 10.50 10.82 -1.11
N ARG A 113 9.20 10.45 -1.11
CA ARG A 113 8.09 11.36 -1.39
C ARG A 113 7.48 12.01 -0.14
N GLY A 114 8.01 11.74 1.06
CA GLY A 114 7.42 12.24 2.30
C GLY A 114 6.00 11.69 2.54
N ALA A 115 5.74 10.47 2.09
CA ALA A 115 4.46 9.78 2.20
C ALA A 115 4.50 8.70 3.30
N THR A 116 3.36 8.07 3.55
CA THR A 116 3.26 6.87 4.39
C THR A 116 2.97 5.65 3.51
N PHE A 117 3.78 4.61 3.63
CA PHE A 117 3.54 3.30 3.05
C PHE A 117 2.50 2.55 3.89
N LEU A 118 1.31 2.32 3.33
CA LEU A 118 0.25 1.55 3.97
C LEU A 118 0.28 0.11 3.44
N THR A 119 0.50 -0.85 4.34
CA THR A 119 0.64 -2.28 3.99
C THR A 119 -0.08 -3.17 4.99
N ALA A 120 -0.51 -4.35 4.56
CA ALA A 120 -0.95 -5.43 5.44
C ALA A 120 0.18 -6.43 5.77
N ASP A 121 1.36 -6.30 5.14
CA ASP A 121 2.49 -7.19 5.38
C ASP A 121 3.23 -6.88 6.69
N ARG A 122 2.90 -7.65 7.72
CA ARG A 122 3.55 -7.57 9.03
C ARG A 122 5.04 -7.94 8.98
N LYS A 123 5.43 -8.86 8.08
CA LYS A 123 6.83 -9.30 7.99
C LYS A 123 7.70 -8.17 7.45
N HIS A 124 7.25 -7.53 6.37
CA HIS A 124 7.94 -6.36 5.83
C HIS A 124 8.00 -5.23 6.87
N ALA A 125 6.88 -4.87 7.47
CA ALA A 125 6.83 -3.81 8.48
C ALA A 125 7.79 -4.08 9.65
N ASN A 126 7.81 -5.28 10.21
CA ASN A 126 8.70 -5.63 11.32
C ASN A 126 10.18 -5.53 10.94
N ARG A 127 10.54 -5.84 9.70
CA ARG A 127 11.93 -5.77 9.21
C ARG A 127 12.39 -4.35 8.91
N THR A 128 11.46 -3.47 8.54
CA THR A 128 11.79 -2.18 7.92
C THR A 128 11.32 -0.97 8.71
N ARG A 129 10.58 -1.15 9.82
CA ARG A 129 10.02 -0.06 10.64
C ARG A 129 11.03 1.03 11.03
N ARG A 130 12.30 0.67 11.21
CA ARG A 130 13.39 1.62 11.51
C ARG A 130 13.62 2.69 10.44
N PHE A 131 13.21 2.42 9.19
CA PHE A 131 13.31 3.41 8.10
C PHE A 131 12.21 4.47 8.16
N GLY A 132 11.20 4.29 9.04
CA GLY A 132 10.05 5.19 9.13
C GLY A 132 9.08 5.04 7.95
N SER A 133 8.18 5.99 7.82
CA SER A 133 7.24 6.11 6.67
C SER A 133 6.41 4.87 6.36
N ILE A 134 6.15 4.00 7.34
CA ILE A 134 5.36 2.78 7.18
C ILE A 134 4.28 2.67 8.25
N LYS A 135 3.09 2.23 7.85
CA LYS A 135 1.95 1.96 8.73
C LYS A 135 1.29 0.65 8.33
N LEU A 136 1.07 -0.22 9.30
CA LEU A 136 0.30 -1.44 9.08
C LEU A 136 -1.19 -1.12 8.98
N LEU A 137 -1.90 -1.86 8.12
CA LEU A 137 -3.35 -1.77 8.04
C LEU A 137 -4.03 -2.03 9.39
N SER A 138 -3.52 -2.99 10.17
CA SER A 138 -4.02 -3.28 11.53
C SER A 138 -3.83 -2.13 12.53
N GLU A 139 -2.99 -1.17 12.22
CA GLU A 139 -2.76 0.05 13.01
C GLU A 139 -3.58 1.25 12.49
N TRP A 140 -4.32 1.06 11.38
CA TRP A 140 -5.20 2.10 10.88
C TRP A 140 -6.33 2.35 11.88
N ARG A 141 -6.51 3.60 12.25
CA ARG A 141 -7.64 4.07 13.05
C ARG A 141 -8.32 5.15 12.24
N SER A 142 -9.56 4.88 11.82
CA SER A 142 -10.40 5.94 11.26
C SER A 142 -10.51 7.04 12.31
N GLU A 143 -10.27 8.28 11.92
CA GLU A 143 -10.65 9.41 12.76
C GLU A 143 -12.18 9.44 12.78
N SER A 144 -12.78 8.77 13.77
CA SER A 144 -14.21 8.92 14.00
C SER A 144 -14.50 10.41 14.16
N PRO A 145 -15.47 10.98 13.44
CA PRO A 145 -15.84 12.37 13.63
C PRO A 145 -16.18 12.55 15.12
N THR A 146 -15.45 13.42 15.79
CA THR A 146 -15.74 13.79 17.17
C THR A 146 -17.20 14.27 17.18
N PRO A 147 -18.10 13.65 17.97
CA PRO A 147 -19.47 14.13 18.04
C PRO A 147 -19.45 15.60 18.45
N PRO A 148 -20.28 16.45 17.85
CA PRO A 148 -20.34 17.86 18.23
C PRO A 148 -20.57 17.95 19.76
N ARG A 149 -19.74 18.71 20.43
CA ARG A 149 -19.92 18.98 21.87
C ARG A 149 -21.28 19.65 22.05
N PRO A 150 -22.04 19.24 23.08
CA PRO A 150 -23.36 19.81 23.37
C PRO A 150 -23.26 21.30 23.72
#